data_2b669479e11687ddd7e55458c04f8b17
#
_entry.id   2b669479e11687ddd7e55458c04f8b17
#
_cell.length_a   1.000
_cell.length_b   1.000
_cell.length_c   1.000
_cell.angle_alpha   90.00
_cell.angle_beta   90.00
_cell.angle_gamma   90.00
#
_symmetry.space_group_name_H-M   'P 1'
#
loop_
_entity.id
_entity.type
_entity.pdbx_description
1 polymer ?
#
loop_
_entity_poly.entity_id
_entity_poly.type
_entity_poly.pdbx_seq_one_letter_code
_entity_poly.pdbx_strand_id
1 'polypeptide(L)'
;MNKDKVILIGIGNNLLSDDGIGPYMAEQIGQKLDFPYRSLTHLSLELLDLVLGRRFIYIIDSLRNPEIQVGEVVQLTLDDLEYQQNPSYSHGITIPIIFNIGKKLYQMTPKNVRIFGINVFDNQTISDSFSDELNFKLARISNHLLKKIQNDAGGKT
;
A
#
# COMPACT_ATOMS: atom_id res chain seq x y z
N MET A 1 12.73 13.03 12.04
CA MET A 1 11.68 13.29 11.01
C MET A 1 10.36 13.57 11.70
N ASN A 2 9.62 14.57 11.25
CA ASN A 2 8.28 14.83 11.80
C ASN A 2 7.32 13.71 11.36
N LYS A 3 6.87 12.88 12.32
CA LYS A 3 6.00 11.72 12.07
C LYS A 3 4.66 12.10 11.46
N ASP A 4 4.15 13.31 11.74
CA ASP A 4 2.92 13.83 11.16
C ASP A 4 2.99 14.02 9.65
N LYS A 5 4.19 14.00 9.06
CA LYS A 5 4.41 14.09 7.62
C LYS A 5 4.47 12.74 6.92
N VAL A 6 4.37 11.65 7.67
CA VAL A 6 4.37 10.28 7.15
C VAL A 6 2.97 9.69 7.31
N ILE A 7 2.56 8.84 6.38
CA ILE A 7 1.38 7.98 6.52
C ILE A 7 1.60 6.64 5.84
N LEU A 8 1.19 5.56 6.50
CA LEU A 8 1.05 4.24 5.91
C LEU A 8 -0.43 3.96 5.67
N ILE A 9 -0.77 3.49 4.49
CA ILE A 9 -2.15 3.18 4.11
C ILE A 9 -2.17 1.75 3.58
N GLY A 10 -2.89 0.88 4.28
CA GLY A 10 -3.16 -0.47 3.82
C GLY A 10 -4.50 -0.51 3.07
N ILE A 11 -4.50 -1.04 1.87
CA ILE A 11 -5.72 -1.24 1.08
C ILE A 11 -6.02 -2.73 1.04
N GLY A 12 -7.26 -3.10 1.29
CA GLY A 12 -7.73 -4.48 1.21
C GLY A 12 -8.82 -4.82 2.21
N ASN A 13 -9.50 -5.93 1.96
CA ASN A 13 -10.61 -6.41 2.77
C ASN A 13 -10.16 -7.59 3.64
N ASN A 14 -10.16 -7.41 4.95
CA ASN A 14 -9.76 -8.45 5.92
C ASN A 14 -10.69 -9.68 5.94
N LEU A 15 -11.83 -9.62 5.26
CA LEU A 15 -12.76 -10.75 5.13
C LEU A 15 -12.59 -11.53 3.81
N LEU A 16 -11.58 -11.19 3.02
CA LEU A 16 -11.28 -11.83 1.74
C LEU A 16 -9.88 -12.47 1.74
N SER A 17 -9.63 -13.34 2.71
CA SER A 17 -8.38 -14.10 2.82
C SER A 17 -7.12 -13.21 2.70
N ASP A 18 -6.25 -13.45 1.74
CA ASP A 18 -4.98 -12.73 1.57
C ASP A 18 -5.14 -11.25 1.18
N ASP A 19 -6.33 -10.82 0.78
CA ASP A 19 -6.59 -9.41 0.47
C ASP A 19 -6.37 -8.49 1.69
N GLY A 20 -6.51 -9.03 2.89
CA GLY A 20 -6.23 -8.32 4.14
C GLY A 20 -4.75 -8.01 4.41
N ILE A 21 -3.81 -8.42 3.53
CA ILE A 21 -2.37 -8.24 3.77
C ILE A 21 -1.96 -6.76 3.82
N GLY A 22 -2.57 -5.90 2.99
CA GLY A 22 -2.29 -4.46 2.99
C GLY A 22 -2.57 -3.81 4.34
N PRO A 23 -3.81 -3.87 4.86
CA PRO A 23 -4.17 -3.42 6.20
C PRO A 23 -3.29 -4.01 7.31
N TYR A 24 -3.06 -5.31 7.28
CA TYR A 24 -2.23 -6.00 8.27
C TYR A 24 -0.80 -5.44 8.31
N MET A 25 -0.15 -5.30 7.16
CA MET A 25 1.22 -4.79 7.09
C MET A 25 1.31 -3.30 7.45
N ALA A 26 0.35 -2.47 7.05
CA ALA A 26 0.32 -1.07 7.41
C ALA A 26 0.25 -0.88 8.94
N GLU A 27 -0.57 -1.66 9.61
CA GLU A 27 -0.67 -1.67 11.08
C GLU A 27 0.63 -2.15 11.73
N GLN A 28 1.14 -3.33 11.34
CA GLN A 28 2.36 -3.90 11.92
C GLN A 28 3.57 -2.97 11.81
N ILE A 29 3.74 -2.35 10.65
CA ILE A 29 4.87 -1.45 10.40
C ILE A 29 4.65 -0.10 11.06
N GLY A 30 3.42 0.43 11.00
CA GLY A 30 3.06 1.67 11.65
C GLY A 30 3.31 1.62 13.16
N GLN A 31 2.92 0.54 13.83
CA GLN A 31 3.19 0.32 15.26
C GLN A 31 4.69 0.23 15.56
N LYS A 32 5.44 -0.54 14.76
CA LYS A 32 6.90 -0.70 14.98
C LYS A 32 7.70 0.59 14.78
N LEU A 33 7.29 1.44 13.83
CA LEU A 33 7.97 2.70 13.52
C LEU A 33 7.38 3.91 14.24
N ASP A 34 6.27 3.71 14.95
CA ASP A 34 5.47 4.78 15.54
C ASP A 34 5.10 5.84 14.48
N PHE A 35 4.62 5.35 13.34
CA PHE A 35 4.09 6.15 12.23
C PHE A 35 2.56 6.06 12.16
N PRO A 36 1.87 7.15 11.79
CA PRO A 36 0.44 7.10 11.50
C PRO A 36 0.13 6.06 10.42
N TYR A 37 -0.89 5.24 10.66
CA TYR A 37 -1.39 4.28 9.68
C TYR A 37 -2.91 4.29 9.61
N ARG A 38 -3.45 3.91 8.46
CA ARG A 38 -4.88 3.79 8.17
C ARG A 38 -5.12 2.61 7.24
N SER A 39 -6.35 2.11 7.26
CA SER A 39 -6.80 1.04 6.39
C SER A 39 -8.00 1.48 5.57
N LEU A 40 -8.01 1.13 4.30
CA LEU A 40 -9.13 1.30 3.39
C LEU A 40 -9.55 -0.09 2.89
N THR A 41 -10.84 -0.41 3.01
CA THR A 41 -11.36 -1.70 2.51
C THR A 41 -11.27 -1.79 0.98
N HIS A 42 -11.36 -0.65 0.32
CA HIS A 42 -11.22 -0.51 -1.13
C HIS A 42 -10.71 0.89 -1.47
N LEU A 43 -10.16 1.04 -2.66
CA LEU A 43 -9.67 2.33 -3.14
C LEU A 43 -10.83 3.29 -3.41
N SER A 44 -10.78 4.47 -2.80
CA SER A 44 -11.80 5.51 -2.92
C SER A 44 -11.18 6.91 -2.79
N LEU A 45 -12.00 7.95 -2.98
CA LEU A 45 -11.59 9.34 -2.77
C LEU A 45 -11.20 9.64 -1.31
N GLU A 46 -11.56 8.81 -0.34
CA GLU A 46 -11.10 8.91 1.05
C GLU A 46 -9.57 8.93 1.15
N LEU A 47 -8.88 8.30 0.20
CA LEU A 47 -7.42 8.35 0.11
C LEU A 47 -6.90 9.80 0.07
N LEU A 48 -7.61 10.74 -0.58
CA LEU A 48 -7.20 12.15 -0.64
C LEU A 48 -7.10 12.76 0.76
N ASP A 49 -8.11 12.55 1.59
CA ASP A 49 -8.15 13.11 2.95
C ASP A 49 -6.99 12.58 3.81
N LEU A 50 -6.61 11.33 3.60
CA LEU A 50 -5.51 10.70 4.33
C LEU A 50 -4.13 11.22 3.91
N VAL A 51 -3.95 11.57 2.65
CA VAL A 51 -2.64 11.96 2.10
C VAL A 51 -2.41 13.47 2.07
N LEU A 52 -3.46 14.29 2.26
CA LEU A 52 -3.32 15.74 2.31
C LEU A 52 -2.34 16.19 3.39
N GLY A 53 -1.39 17.04 3.00
CA GLY A 53 -0.37 17.59 3.91
C GLY A 53 0.75 16.60 4.29
N ARG A 54 0.71 15.35 3.82
CA ARG A 54 1.76 14.35 4.04
C ARG A 54 2.91 14.55 3.04
N ARG A 55 4.13 14.23 3.50
CA ARG A 55 5.34 14.29 2.68
C ARG A 55 5.77 12.91 2.20
N PHE A 56 5.60 11.90 3.04
CA PHE A 56 5.91 10.50 2.75
C PHE A 56 4.64 9.68 2.85
N ILE A 57 4.26 9.07 1.75
CA ILE A 57 3.03 8.29 1.61
C ILE A 57 3.42 6.89 1.18
N TYR A 58 3.10 5.90 2.01
CA TYR A 58 3.34 4.49 1.75
C TYR A 58 2.00 3.79 1.64
N ILE A 59 1.70 3.27 0.45
CA ILE A 59 0.49 2.50 0.17
C ILE A 59 0.89 1.04 0.07
N ILE A 60 0.18 0.17 0.78
CA ILE A 60 0.42 -1.27 0.80
C ILE A 60 -0.87 -1.96 0.38
N ASP A 61 -0.80 -2.77 -0.67
CA ASP A 61 -1.95 -3.44 -1.26
C ASP A 61 -1.60 -4.87 -1.66
N SER A 62 -2.61 -5.73 -1.81
CA SER A 62 -2.44 -7.04 -2.42
C SER A 62 -2.38 -6.92 -3.95
N LEU A 63 -1.64 -7.80 -4.58
CA LEU A 63 -1.72 -8.00 -6.02
C LEU A 63 -1.77 -9.50 -6.33
N ARG A 64 -2.27 -9.86 -7.47
CA ARG A 64 -2.30 -11.25 -7.92
C ARG A 64 -1.67 -11.36 -9.31
N ASN A 65 -0.44 -11.88 -9.31
CA ASN A 65 0.30 -12.16 -10.52
C ASN A 65 0.84 -13.61 -10.46
N PRO A 66 0.38 -14.51 -11.33
CA PRO A 66 0.81 -15.90 -11.31
C PRO A 66 2.28 -16.10 -11.72
N GLU A 67 2.92 -15.09 -12.32
CA GLU A 67 4.31 -15.16 -12.77
C GLU A 67 5.33 -14.88 -11.66
N ILE A 68 4.88 -14.33 -10.53
CA ILE A 68 5.73 -14.04 -9.36
C ILE A 68 5.26 -14.83 -8.14
N GLN A 69 6.21 -15.12 -7.24
CA GLN A 69 5.91 -15.94 -6.07
C GLN A 69 5.01 -15.21 -5.07
N VAL A 70 4.17 -15.97 -4.38
CA VAL A 70 3.40 -15.47 -3.25
C VAL A 70 4.34 -14.89 -2.18
N GLY A 71 4.00 -13.72 -1.65
CA GLY A 71 4.80 -12.99 -0.68
C GLY A 71 5.94 -12.16 -1.26
N GLU A 72 6.13 -12.13 -2.57
CA GLU A 72 7.00 -11.14 -3.20
C GLU A 72 6.38 -9.76 -3.15
N VAL A 73 7.25 -8.76 -2.92
CA VAL A 73 6.86 -7.35 -2.82
C VAL A 73 7.36 -6.60 -4.05
N VAL A 74 6.44 -6.04 -4.80
CA VAL A 74 6.71 -5.15 -5.92
C VAL A 74 6.59 -3.72 -5.44
N GLN A 75 7.65 -2.91 -5.64
CA GLN A 75 7.61 -1.49 -5.33
C GLN A 75 7.37 -0.68 -6.60
N LEU A 76 6.37 0.19 -6.56
CA LEU A 76 5.95 1.05 -7.65
C LEU A 76 5.92 2.51 -7.21
N THR A 77 6.09 3.41 -8.17
CA THR A 77 5.83 4.85 -8.04
C THR A 77 4.51 5.21 -8.71
N LEU A 78 4.05 6.45 -8.54
CA LEU A 78 2.86 6.92 -9.28
C LEU A 78 3.08 6.87 -10.80
N ASP A 79 4.28 7.21 -11.25
CA ASP A 79 4.62 7.21 -12.68
C ASP A 79 4.58 5.78 -13.26
N ASP A 80 5.03 4.78 -12.50
CA ASP A 80 4.95 3.38 -12.93
C ASP A 80 3.50 2.93 -13.15
N LEU A 81 2.57 3.42 -12.33
CA LEU A 81 1.14 3.09 -12.46
C LEU A 81 0.46 3.81 -13.64
N GLU A 82 0.89 5.01 -13.99
CA GLU A 82 0.37 5.74 -15.16
C GLU A 82 0.73 5.05 -16.47
N TYR A 83 1.90 4.42 -16.55
CA TYR A 83 2.33 3.65 -17.73
C TYR A 83 1.73 2.26 -17.82
N GLN A 84 1.33 1.67 -16.69
CA GLN A 84 0.68 0.36 -16.67
C GLN A 84 -0.84 0.52 -16.86
N GLN A 85 -1.28 0.71 -18.10
CA GLN A 85 -2.67 0.48 -18.50
C GLN A 85 -2.98 -1.02 -18.43
N ASN A 86 -2.98 -1.58 -17.23
CA ASN A 86 -3.27 -2.99 -17.05
C ASN A 86 -4.80 -3.15 -16.86
N PRO A 87 -5.52 -3.86 -17.78
CA PRO A 87 -6.96 -4.01 -17.70
C PRO A 87 -7.47 -4.69 -16.42
N SER A 88 -6.59 -5.29 -15.63
CA SER A 88 -6.92 -5.94 -14.35
C SER A 88 -7.37 -4.97 -13.25
N TYR A 89 -7.15 -3.68 -13.41
CA TYR A 89 -7.64 -2.62 -12.51
C TYR A 89 -8.84 -1.88 -13.10
N SER A 90 -9.61 -2.51 -13.96
CA SER A 90 -10.48 -1.89 -14.96
C SER A 90 -11.84 -1.37 -14.49
N HIS A 91 -12.18 -1.41 -13.20
CA HIS A 91 -13.49 -0.95 -12.75
C HIS A 91 -13.42 -0.07 -11.51
N GLY A 92 -12.95 1.19 -11.67
CA GLY A 92 -13.03 2.13 -10.58
C GLY A 92 -12.00 3.26 -10.64
N ILE A 93 -11.98 4.03 -9.57
CA ILE A 93 -10.99 5.08 -9.32
C ILE A 93 -9.64 4.41 -9.07
N THR A 94 -8.61 4.83 -9.78
CA THR A 94 -7.24 4.34 -9.61
C THR A 94 -6.41 5.30 -8.75
N ILE A 95 -5.31 4.81 -8.17
CA ILE A 95 -4.39 5.65 -7.38
C ILE A 95 -3.93 6.88 -8.18
N PRO A 96 -3.44 6.78 -9.44
CA PRO A 96 -3.07 7.94 -10.23
C PRO A 96 -4.21 8.95 -10.43
N ILE A 97 -5.43 8.47 -10.66
CA ILE A 97 -6.60 9.36 -10.81
C ILE A 97 -6.83 10.16 -9.53
N ILE A 98 -6.78 9.51 -8.36
CA ILE A 98 -6.96 10.18 -7.06
C ILE A 98 -5.89 11.26 -6.86
N PHE A 99 -4.63 10.94 -7.11
CA PHE A 99 -3.53 11.91 -6.98
C PHE A 99 -3.64 13.06 -7.99
N ASN A 100 -4.11 12.81 -9.21
CA ASN A 100 -4.38 13.84 -10.20
C ASN A 100 -5.52 14.78 -9.77
N ILE A 101 -6.57 14.24 -9.15
CA ILE A 101 -7.65 15.05 -8.54
C ILE A 101 -7.08 15.93 -7.42
N GLY A 102 -6.29 15.34 -6.52
CA GLY A 102 -5.62 16.06 -5.44
C GLY A 102 -4.73 17.20 -5.94
N LYS A 103 -3.97 16.96 -7.00
CA LYS A 103 -3.13 17.99 -7.64
C LYS A 103 -3.96 19.15 -8.20
N LYS A 104 -5.07 18.85 -8.88
CA LYS A 104 -5.92 19.86 -9.50
C LYS A 104 -6.72 20.66 -8.49
N LEU A 105 -7.32 20.02 -7.48
CA LEU A 105 -8.22 20.67 -6.54
C LEU A 105 -7.51 21.29 -5.34
N TYR A 106 -6.44 20.66 -4.86
CA TYR A 106 -5.76 21.05 -3.62
C TYR A 106 -4.32 21.46 -3.82
N GLN A 107 -3.85 21.58 -5.07
CA GLN A 107 -2.45 21.88 -5.41
C GLN A 107 -1.46 20.93 -4.72
N MET A 108 -1.91 19.70 -4.48
CA MET A 108 -1.13 18.68 -3.80
C MET A 108 0.08 18.26 -4.67
N THR A 109 1.28 18.32 -4.10
CA THR A 109 2.51 17.89 -4.77
C THR A 109 3.22 16.85 -3.88
N PRO A 110 2.73 15.61 -3.82
CA PRO A 110 3.37 14.58 -3.01
C PRO A 110 4.73 14.26 -3.60
N LYS A 111 5.80 14.43 -2.81
CA LYS A 111 7.17 14.23 -3.28
C LYS A 111 7.67 12.79 -3.14
N ASN A 112 7.10 12.05 -2.21
CA ASN A 112 7.55 10.69 -1.89
C ASN A 112 6.34 9.77 -1.70
N VAL A 113 5.83 9.25 -2.81
CA VAL A 113 4.79 8.21 -2.82
C VAL A 113 5.45 6.89 -3.21
N ARG A 114 5.26 5.87 -2.39
CA ARG A 114 5.69 4.51 -2.66
C ARG A 114 4.50 3.58 -2.51
N ILE A 115 4.34 2.71 -3.47
CA ILE A 115 3.27 1.72 -3.50
C ILE A 115 3.93 0.35 -3.45
N PHE A 116 3.54 -0.46 -2.48
CA PHE A 116 4.02 -1.81 -2.28
C PHE A 116 2.89 -2.79 -2.58
N GLY A 117 3.00 -3.50 -3.69
CA GLY A 117 2.12 -4.60 -4.03
C GLY A 117 2.68 -5.91 -3.49
N ILE A 118 1.95 -6.59 -2.65
CA ILE A 118 2.33 -7.91 -2.11
C ILE A 118 1.59 -8.97 -2.90
N ASN A 119 2.36 -9.85 -3.58
CA ASN A 119 1.72 -10.92 -4.35
C ASN A 119 1.11 -11.98 -3.45
N VAL A 120 -0.14 -12.31 -3.71
CA VAL A 120 -0.94 -13.22 -2.88
C VAL A 120 -1.48 -14.40 -3.69
N PHE A 121 -1.87 -15.45 -2.97
CA PHE A 121 -2.47 -16.64 -3.55
C PHE A 121 -3.98 -16.46 -3.78
N ASP A 122 -4.70 -16.02 -2.73
CA ASP A 122 -6.15 -15.93 -2.73
C ASP A 122 -6.62 -14.60 -2.13
N ASN A 123 -7.28 -13.78 -2.92
CA ASN A 123 -7.87 -12.51 -2.51
C ASN A 123 -9.38 -12.43 -2.77
N GLN A 124 -10.05 -13.58 -2.92
CA GLN A 124 -11.47 -13.66 -3.27
C GLN A 124 -12.28 -14.55 -2.32
N THR A 125 -11.67 -15.57 -1.71
CA THR A 125 -12.36 -16.44 -0.79
C THR A 125 -12.72 -15.72 0.50
N ILE A 126 -13.96 -15.82 0.93
CA ILE A 126 -14.41 -15.27 2.22
C ILE A 126 -13.72 -16.04 3.34
N SER A 127 -12.80 -15.37 4.01
CA SER A 127 -12.03 -15.88 5.14
C SER A 127 -11.40 -14.72 5.90
N ASP A 128 -11.36 -14.80 7.22
CA ASP A 128 -10.64 -13.87 8.09
C ASP A 128 -9.17 -14.27 8.32
N SER A 129 -8.73 -15.32 7.64
CA SER A 129 -7.38 -15.89 7.77
C SER A 129 -6.65 -15.85 6.45
N PHE A 130 -5.34 -15.62 6.51
CA PHE A 130 -4.46 -15.73 5.35
C PHE A 130 -4.30 -17.18 4.90
N SER A 131 -4.01 -17.37 3.61
CA SER A 131 -3.58 -18.66 3.10
C SER A 131 -2.31 -19.14 3.83
N ASP A 132 -2.14 -20.44 3.95
CA ASP A 132 -0.97 -21.02 4.63
C ASP A 132 0.34 -20.54 4.00
N GLU A 133 0.37 -20.44 2.67
CA GLU A 133 1.55 -20.00 1.95
C GLU A 133 1.93 -18.55 2.30
N LEU A 134 0.97 -17.65 2.40
CA LEU A 134 1.23 -16.27 2.79
C LEU A 134 1.61 -16.17 4.26
N ASN A 135 0.94 -16.95 5.12
CA ASN A 135 1.17 -16.96 6.56
C ASN A 135 2.63 -17.27 6.91
N PHE A 136 3.25 -18.25 6.24
CA PHE A 136 4.67 -18.58 6.43
C PHE A 136 5.63 -17.47 6.05
N LYS A 137 5.18 -16.51 5.24
CA LYS A 137 6.01 -15.44 4.69
C LYS A 137 5.81 -14.08 5.38
N LEU A 138 4.85 -13.95 6.29
CA LEU A 138 4.49 -12.67 6.93
C LEU A 138 5.68 -11.97 7.60
N ALA A 139 6.50 -12.71 8.35
CA ALA A 139 7.66 -12.14 9.03
C ALA A 139 8.70 -11.60 8.03
N ARG A 140 8.95 -12.33 6.94
CA ARG A 140 9.87 -11.92 5.87
C ARG A 140 9.36 -10.67 5.16
N ILE A 141 8.07 -10.62 4.82
CA ILE A 141 7.43 -9.48 4.18
C ILE A 141 7.51 -8.25 5.09
N SER A 142 7.13 -8.40 6.36
CA SER A 142 7.19 -7.32 7.35
C SER A 142 8.60 -6.76 7.49
N ASN A 143 9.62 -7.62 7.63
CA ASN A 143 11.01 -7.18 7.75
C ASN A 143 11.52 -6.48 6.49
N HIS A 144 11.12 -6.95 5.31
CA HIS A 144 11.48 -6.33 4.04
C HIS A 144 10.90 -4.92 3.92
N LEU A 145 9.59 -4.78 4.13
CA LEU A 145 8.90 -3.48 4.09
C LEU A 145 9.44 -2.51 5.16
N LEU A 146 9.67 -3.01 6.39
CA LEU A 146 10.22 -2.22 7.47
C LEU A 146 11.54 -1.57 7.08
N LYS A 147 12.49 -2.36 6.55
CA LYS A 147 13.79 -1.87 6.09
C LYS A 147 13.66 -0.85 4.96
N LYS A 148 12.80 -1.11 4.00
CA LYS A 148 12.54 -0.20 2.87
C LYS A 148 12.02 1.14 3.33
N ILE A 149 11.00 1.14 4.19
CA ILE A 149 10.36 2.35 4.70
C ILE A 149 11.30 3.14 5.63
N GLN A 150 12.05 2.46 6.51
CA GLN A 150 13.05 3.12 7.36
C GLN A 150 14.12 3.82 6.54
N ASN A 151 14.66 3.16 5.53
CA ASN A 151 15.72 3.72 4.69
C ASN A 151 15.22 4.92 3.87
N ASP A 152 14.00 4.84 3.33
CA ASP A 152 13.41 5.92 2.53
C ASP A 152 13.06 7.12 3.42
N ALA A 153 12.51 6.88 4.59
CA ALA A 153 12.13 7.90 5.55
C ALA A 153 13.33 8.53 6.29
N GLY A 154 14.39 7.76 6.56
CA GLY A 154 15.60 8.19 7.27
C GLY A 154 16.72 8.75 6.38
N GLY A 155 16.70 8.47 5.08
CA GLY A 155 17.80 8.77 4.17
C GLY A 155 17.84 10.18 3.57
N LYS A 156 16.98 11.10 4.03
CA LYS A 156 16.95 12.49 3.53
C LYS A 156 16.74 13.48 4.68
N THR A 157 17.78 13.68 5.43
CA THR A 157 17.99 14.94 6.17
C THR A 157 18.51 16.00 5.23
#